data_ccd66e730412bd0788da80a568dd0ac8
#
_entry.id   ccd66e730412bd0788da80a568dd0ac8
#
_cell.length_a   1.000
_cell.length_b   1.000
_cell.length_c   1.000
_cell.angle_alpha   90.00
_cell.angle_beta   90.00
_cell.angle_gamma   90.00
#
_symmetry.space_group_name_H-M   'P 1'
#
loop_
_entity.id
_entity.type
_entity.pdbx_description
1 polymer ?
#
loop_
_entity_poly.entity_id
_entity_poly.type
_entity_poly.pdbx_seq_one_letter_code
_entity_poly.pdbx_strand_id
1 'polypeptide(L)'
;MRLWVLAVALSVASAAYAGNPEAGKKKAAEVCGACHGPEGNKPSDPTQPVLAGQHEDYLVRALTDYKIGRRNNPIMKGFASQLSKKDIEDLAAWFSSQKSLLHDQRQ
;
A
#
# COMPACT_ATOMS: atom_id res chain seq x y z
N MET A 1 6.59 51.17 -22.01
CA MET A 1 7.19 49.84 -21.71
C MET A 1 6.16 49.00 -20.95
N ARG A 2 5.72 47.95 -21.55
CA ARG A 2 4.82 46.99 -20.87
C ARG A 2 5.70 45.86 -20.31
N LEU A 3 5.80 45.80 -18.98
CA LEU A 3 6.44 44.69 -18.28
C LEU A 3 5.46 43.52 -18.24
N TRP A 4 5.77 42.48 -18.99
CA TRP A 4 5.07 41.19 -18.89
C TRP A 4 5.68 40.42 -17.72
N VAL A 5 4.95 40.37 -16.61
CA VAL A 5 5.32 39.49 -15.50
C VAL A 5 4.87 38.10 -15.87
N LEU A 6 5.81 37.25 -16.28
CA LEU A 6 5.58 35.82 -16.42
C LEU A 6 5.44 35.22 -15.02
N ALA A 7 4.22 34.98 -14.61
CA ALA A 7 3.97 34.17 -13.43
C ALA A 7 4.34 32.69 -13.73
N VAL A 8 5.48 32.27 -13.24
CA VAL A 8 5.85 30.84 -13.26
C VAL A 8 4.99 30.16 -12.21
N ALA A 9 3.94 29.47 -12.66
CA ALA A 9 3.18 28.60 -11.79
C ALA A 9 4.05 27.38 -11.44
N LEU A 10 4.54 27.35 -10.20
CA LEU A 10 5.22 26.18 -9.65
C LEU A 10 4.15 25.12 -9.38
N SER A 11 3.95 24.19 -10.31
CA SER A 11 3.12 23.02 -10.06
C SER A 11 3.91 22.07 -9.13
N VAL A 12 3.50 22.01 -7.87
CA VAL A 12 3.99 20.97 -6.95
C VAL A 12 3.32 19.67 -7.36
N ALA A 13 4.04 18.83 -8.10
CA ALA A 13 3.60 17.46 -8.33
C ALA A 13 3.67 16.72 -7.00
N SER A 14 2.52 16.43 -6.39
CA SER A 14 2.46 15.47 -5.30
C SER A 14 2.94 14.11 -5.82
N ALA A 15 3.94 13.52 -5.16
CA ALA A 15 4.43 12.20 -5.48
C ALA A 15 3.32 11.18 -5.19
N ALA A 16 2.53 10.86 -6.22
CA ALA A 16 1.61 9.74 -6.17
C ALA A 16 2.40 8.45 -6.40
N TYR A 17 2.20 7.43 -5.56
CA TYR A 17 2.73 6.10 -5.84
C TYR A 17 2.09 5.56 -7.11
N ALA A 18 2.92 5.07 -8.05
CA ALA A 18 2.49 4.60 -9.36
C ALA A 18 2.07 3.12 -9.34
N GLY A 19 1.44 2.65 -8.26
CA GLY A 19 0.99 1.28 -8.12
C GLY A 19 -0.20 0.96 -9.03
N ASN A 20 -0.20 -0.25 -9.59
CA ASN A 20 -1.28 -0.79 -10.38
C ASN A 20 -2.15 -1.72 -9.52
N PRO A 21 -3.41 -1.36 -9.19
CA PRO A 21 -4.24 -2.18 -8.33
C PRO A 21 -4.61 -3.54 -8.94
N GLU A 22 -4.71 -3.66 -10.26
CA GLU A 22 -5.00 -4.96 -10.91
C GLU A 22 -3.82 -5.93 -10.79
N ALA A 23 -2.60 -5.45 -10.97
CA ALA A 23 -1.40 -6.24 -10.73
C ALA A 23 -1.26 -6.57 -9.23
N GLY A 24 -1.60 -5.65 -8.36
CA GLY A 24 -1.66 -5.85 -6.92
C GLY A 24 -2.66 -6.91 -6.49
N LYS A 25 -3.85 -6.92 -7.08
CA LYS A 25 -4.87 -7.95 -6.87
C LYS A 25 -4.32 -9.36 -7.14
N LYS A 26 -3.66 -9.52 -8.27
CA LYS A 26 -3.06 -10.80 -8.65
C LYS A 26 -1.96 -11.23 -7.67
N LYS A 27 -1.07 -10.33 -7.35
CA LYS A 27 0.01 -10.59 -6.39
C LYS A 27 -0.53 -10.88 -4.98
N ALA A 28 -1.55 -10.17 -4.54
CA ALA A 28 -2.21 -10.39 -3.25
C ALA A 28 -2.80 -11.79 -3.13
N ALA A 29 -3.45 -12.28 -4.19
CA ALA A 29 -4.00 -13.64 -4.22
C ALA A 29 -2.90 -14.70 -4.11
N GLU A 30 -1.74 -14.46 -4.74
CA GLU A 30 -0.62 -15.40 -4.74
C GLU A 30 0.13 -15.44 -3.39
N VAL A 31 0.29 -14.31 -2.72
CA VAL A 31 1.25 -14.15 -1.61
C VAL A 31 0.59 -13.80 -0.28
N CYS A 32 -0.43 -12.94 -0.29
CA CYS A 32 -1.01 -12.35 0.92
C CYS A 32 -2.32 -13.00 1.34
N GLY A 33 -3.08 -13.52 0.39
CA GLY A 33 -4.47 -13.91 0.56
C GLY A 33 -4.70 -15.03 1.57
N ALA A 34 -3.75 -15.94 1.74
CA ALA A 34 -3.89 -17.06 2.68
C ALA A 34 -4.05 -16.60 4.13
N CYS A 35 -3.41 -15.51 4.51
CA CYS A 35 -3.43 -14.98 5.87
C CYS A 35 -4.33 -13.75 6.03
N HIS A 36 -4.29 -12.83 5.09
CA HIS A 36 -5.02 -11.55 5.18
C HIS A 36 -6.36 -11.55 4.45
N GLY A 37 -6.64 -12.56 3.65
CA GLY A 37 -7.71 -12.56 2.68
C GLY A 37 -7.31 -11.87 1.38
N PRO A 38 -7.91 -12.24 0.23
CA PRO A 38 -7.51 -11.70 -1.08
C PRO A 38 -7.75 -10.19 -1.21
N GLU A 39 -8.69 -9.63 -0.46
CA GLU A 39 -8.98 -8.19 -0.38
C GLU A 39 -8.40 -7.53 0.88
N GLY A 40 -7.73 -8.30 1.73
CA GLY A 40 -7.15 -7.82 2.98
C GLY A 40 -8.15 -7.59 4.11
N ASN A 41 -9.35 -8.14 4.02
CA ASN A 41 -10.45 -7.92 4.97
C ASN A 41 -10.87 -9.18 5.75
N LYS A 42 -10.20 -10.30 5.54
CA LYS A 42 -10.50 -11.58 6.20
C LYS A 42 -9.23 -12.21 6.76
N PRO A 43 -8.66 -11.67 7.84
CA PRO A 43 -7.53 -12.31 8.49
C PRO A 43 -7.93 -13.70 9.00
N SER A 44 -7.06 -14.68 8.82
CA SER A 44 -7.27 -16.06 9.31
C SER A 44 -6.99 -16.20 10.80
N ASP A 45 -6.33 -15.23 11.39
CA ASP A 45 -5.90 -15.19 12.78
C ASP A 45 -5.97 -13.76 13.33
N PRO A 46 -6.38 -13.55 14.62
CA PRO A 46 -6.47 -12.22 15.21
C PRO A 46 -5.17 -11.41 15.26
N THR A 47 -4.02 -12.08 15.12
CA THR A 47 -2.71 -11.41 15.08
C THR A 47 -2.40 -10.76 13.74
N GLN A 48 -3.17 -11.10 12.70
CA GLN A 48 -2.99 -10.57 11.36
C GLN A 48 -3.85 -9.31 11.18
N PRO A 49 -3.27 -8.18 10.77
CA PRO A 49 -4.04 -6.97 10.59
C PRO A 49 -4.94 -7.00 9.36
N VAL A 50 -6.04 -6.26 9.42
CA VAL A 50 -6.86 -5.92 8.26
C VAL A 50 -6.10 -4.90 7.42
N LEU A 51 -5.94 -5.19 6.13
CA LEU A 51 -5.22 -4.34 5.18
C LEU A 51 -6.15 -3.50 4.30
N ALA A 52 -7.40 -3.96 4.12
CA ALA A 52 -8.39 -3.31 3.28
C ALA A 52 -8.65 -1.86 3.73
N GLY A 53 -8.56 -0.92 2.79
CA GLY A 53 -8.81 0.50 3.04
C GLY A 53 -7.74 1.21 3.85
N GLN A 54 -6.61 0.58 4.12
CA GLN A 54 -5.46 1.24 4.75
C GLN A 54 -4.85 2.27 3.79
N HIS A 55 -4.19 3.28 4.32
CA HIS A 55 -3.52 4.30 3.50
C HIS A 55 -2.42 3.69 2.64
N GLU A 56 -2.40 4.06 1.37
CA GLU A 56 -1.46 3.50 0.39
C GLU A 56 0.00 3.75 0.78
N ASP A 57 0.33 4.97 1.17
CA ASP A 57 1.67 5.35 1.63
C ASP A 57 2.12 4.57 2.87
N TYR A 58 1.19 4.34 3.82
CA TYR A 58 1.46 3.52 4.99
C TYR A 58 1.77 2.06 4.60
N LEU A 59 1.02 1.49 3.67
CA LEU A 59 1.25 0.12 3.20
C LEU A 59 2.59 -0.03 2.48
N VAL A 60 2.95 0.93 1.62
CA VAL A 60 4.27 0.97 0.97
C VAL A 60 5.38 0.98 2.02
N ARG A 61 5.26 1.84 3.01
CA ARG A 61 6.24 1.97 4.09
C ARG A 61 6.33 0.69 4.93
N ALA A 62 5.20 0.14 5.34
CA ALA A 62 5.16 -1.07 6.17
C ALA A 62 5.79 -2.27 5.45
N LEU A 63 5.44 -2.51 4.20
CA LEU A 63 6.01 -3.60 3.41
C LEU A 63 7.50 -3.40 3.15
N THR A 64 7.92 -2.17 2.87
CA THR A 64 9.34 -1.84 2.72
C THR A 64 10.12 -2.08 4.02
N ASP A 65 9.57 -1.66 5.15
CA ASP A 65 10.20 -1.83 6.46
C ASP A 65 10.33 -3.31 6.85
N TYR A 66 9.35 -4.14 6.53
CA TYR A 66 9.49 -5.59 6.69
C TYR A 66 10.59 -6.16 5.78
N LYS A 67 10.62 -5.74 4.52
CA LYS A 67 11.59 -6.21 3.54
C LYS A 67 13.04 -5.94 3.97
N ILE A 68 13.31 -4.73 4.44
CA ILE A 68 14.66 -4.32 4.84
C ILE A 68 15.01 -4.64 6.30
N GLY A 69 14.07 -5.23 7.06
CA GLY A 69 14.26 -5.63 8.45
C GLY A 69 14.14 -4.50 9.47
N ARG A 70 13.66 -3.32 9.08
CA ARG A 70 13.41 -2.20 10.00
C ARG A 70 12.24 -2.48 10.94
N ARG A 71 11.26 -3.23 10.48
CA ARG A 71 10.12 -3.70 11.26
C ARG A 71 10.29 -5.18 11.57
N ASN A 72 10.24 -5.52 12.86
CA ASN A 72 10.53 -6.88 13.32
C ASN A 72 9.28 -7.77 13.29
N ASN A 73 9.16 -8.55 12.23
CA ASN A 73 8.22 -9.66 12.13
C ASN A 73 8.80 -10.71 11.16
N PRO A 74 9.28 -11.85 11.69
CA PRO A 74 9.94 -12.85 10.85
C PRO A 74 9.07 -13.41 9.73
N ILE A 75 7.77 -13.55 9.96
CA ILE A 75 6.82 -14.07 8.96
C ILE A 75 6.66 -13.06 7.82
N MET A 76 6.33 -11.81 8.16
CA MET A 76 6.17 -10.76 7.15
C MET A 76 7.48 -10.42 6.44
N LYS A 77 8.61 -10.48 7.14
CA LYS A 77 9.92 -10.33 6.50
C LYS A 77 10.16 -11.41 5.45
N GLY A 78 9.80 -12.65 5.71
CA GLY A 78 9.93 -13.75 4.77
C GLY A 78 9.13 -13.52 3.48
N PHE A 79 7.90 -13.03 3.59
CA PHE A 79 7.08 -12.68 2.44
C PHE A 79 7.57 -11.41 1.74
N ALA A 80 7.81 -10.35 2.48
CA ALA A 80 8.16 -9.05 1.93
C ALA A 80 9.55 -9.04 1.26
N SER A 81 10.48 -9.87 1.71
CA SER A 81 11.82 -9.97 1.11
C SER A 81 11.81 -10.41 -0.36
N GLN A 82 10.77 -11.11 -0.78
CA GLN A 82 10.59 -11.58 -2.16
C GLN A 82 9.90 -10.55 -3.06
N LEU A 83 9.39 -9.47 -2.51
CA LEU A 83 8.67 -8.44 -3.25
C LEU A 83 9.64 -7.43 -3.86
N SER A 84 9.42 -7.07 -5.12
CA SER A 84 10.08 -5.92 -5.74
C SER A 84 9.45 -4.62 -5.22
N LYS A 85 10.10 -3.49 -5.47
CA LYS A 85 9.53 -2.17 -5.21
C LYS A 85 8.19 -2.00 -5.92
N LYS A 86 8.10 -2.44 -7.18
CA LYS A 86 6.87 -2.40 -7.95
C LYS A 86 5.78 -3.28 -7.35
N ASP A 87 6.10 -4.48 -6.90
CA ASP A 87 5.15 -5.36 -6.21
C ASP A 87 4.57 -4.70 -4.97
N ILE A 88 5.39 -4.05 -4.18
CA ILE A 88 4.98 -3.32 -2.97
C ILE A 88 4.03 -2.18 -3.33
N GLU A 89 4.34 -1.39 -4.35
CA GLU A 89 3.48 -0.29 -4.82
C GLU A 89 2.14 -0.81 -5.36
N ASP A 90 2.16 -1.90 -6.13
CA ASP A 90 0.96 -2.54 -6.68
C ASP A 90 0.06 -3.11 -5.57
N LEU A 91 0.64 -3.80 -4.59
CA LEU A 91 -0.08 -4.33 -3.43
C LEU A 91 -0.69 -3.23 -2.58
N ALA A 92 0.04 -2.15 -2.34
CA ALA A 92 -0.45 -1.00 -1.61
C ALA A 92 -1.64 -0.33 -2.34
N ALA A 93 -1.56 -0.21 -3.65
CA ALA A 93 -2.66 0.31 -4.49
C ALA A 93 -3.90 -0.57 -4.41
N TRP A 94 -3.73 -1.89 -4.44
CA TRP A 94 -4.83 -2.84 -4.33
C TRP A 94 -5.51 -2.77 -2.97
N PHE A 95 -4.78 -2.98 -1.88
CA PHE A 95 -5.36 -3.03 -0.54
C PHE A 95 -5.95 -1.70 -0.09
N SER A 96 -5.32 -0.57 -0.41
CA SER A 96 -5.83 0.76 -0.08
C SER A 96 -7.16 1.08 -0.77
N SER A 97 -7.38 0.52 -1.96
CA SER A 97 -8.61 0.71 -2.74
C SER A 97 -9.78 -0.17 -2.28
N GLN A 98 -9.55 -1.14 -1.41
CA GLN A 98 -10.60 -2.01 -0.91
C GLN A 98 -11.46 -1.32 0.15
N LYS A 99 -12.72 -1.76 0.27
CA LYS A 99 -13.64 -1.23 1.28
C LYS A 99 -13.14 -1.59 2.67
N SER A 100 -12.90 -0.57 3.48
CA SER A 100 -12.45 -0.74 4.86
C SER A 100 -13.62 -0.94 5.81
N LEU A 101 -13.55 -1.98 6.64
CA LEU A 101 -14.41 -2.13 7.80
C LEU A 101 -14.03 -1.15 8.93
N LEU A 102 -12.84 -0.55 8.85
CA LEU A 102 -12.35 0.39 9.85
C LEU A 102 -12.95 1.79 9.74
N HIS A 103 -13.54 2.15 8.59
CA HIS A 103 -14.18 3.45 8.39
C HIS A 103 -15.49 3.60 9.17
N ASP A 104 -16.20 2.52 9.45
CA ASP A 104 -17.45 2.56 10.17
C ASP A 104 -17.30 2.80 11.68
N GLN A 105 -16.08 2.77 12.19
CA GLN A 105 -15.81 2.98 13.62
C GLN A 105 -15.43 4.42 13.97
N ARG A 106 -15.40 5.33 12.99
CA ARG A 106 -15.01 6.74 13.16
C ARG A 106 -16.17 7.72 13.00
N GLN A 107 -17.39 7.28 13.00
CA GLN A 107 -18.57 8.16 12.99
C GLN A 107 -19.06 8.39 14.41
#